data_5ab7c159c9e249437efac76064148e43
#
_entry.id   5ab7c159c9e249437efac76064148e43
#
_cell.length_a   1.000
_cell.length_b   1.000
_cell.length_c   1.000
_cell.angle_alpha   90.00
_cell.angle_beta   90.00
_cell.angle_gamma   90.00
#
_symmetry.space_group_name_H-M   'P 1'
#
loop_
_entity.id
_entity.type
_entity.pdbx_description
1 polymer ?
#
loop_
_entity_poly.entity_id
_entity_poly.type
_entity_poly.pdbx_seq_one_letter_code
_entity_poly.pdbx_strand_id
1 'polypeptide(L)'
;MAPPATAPAPTVQITATPDSISAGDQVVLNWRSTDATSVAIDGIGEVPTTGVKTVTPSESTSYHIVARGEGGTADATAHVTVNAPPAVAVPSNTMSAEEEFKANVQDIFFDYDSYDVRGDAQATLSHDASYLASHSNIKIVIGGYCDERGSDEYNLALGQNRATSAKSALVTAGVAADRIRVISYGKEKPFCSESTEACWQQNRRAGFSIDQ
;
A
#
# COMPACT_ATOMS: atom_id res chain seq x y z
N MET A 1 28.26 -24.11 -71.27
CA MET A 1 27.01 -23.89 -70.48
C MET A 1 27.38 -22.99 -69.29
N ALA A 2 26.87 -21.77 -69.23
CA ALA A 2 27.07 -20.92 -68.07
C ALA A 2 26.24 -21.49 -66.88
N PRO A 3 26.77 -21.47 -65.67
CA PRO A 3 25.97 -21.92 -64.47
C PRO A 3 24.72 -21.04 -64.37
N PRO A 4 23.59 -21.59 -63.96
CA PRO A 4 22.38 -20.82 -63.77
C PRO A 4 22.66 -19.67 -62.75
N ALA A 5 22.23 -18.47 -63.11
CA ALA A 5 22.33 -17.32 -62.19
C ALA A 5 21.57 -17.63 -60.94
N THR A 6 22.25 -17.63 -59.81
CA THR A 6 21.61 -17.76 -58.47
C THR A 6 20.66 -16.59 -58.25
N ALA A 7 19.41 -16.87 -57.95
CA ALA A 7 18.43 -15.85 -57.64
C ALA A 7 18.91 -15.00 -56.41
N PRO A 8 18.68 -13.68 -56.45
CA PRO A 8 19.09 -12.82 -55.30
C PRO A 8 18.36 -13.22 -54.01
N ALA A 9 19.08 -13.15 -52.91
CA ALA A 9 18.49 -13.42 -51.59
C ALA A 9 17.45 -12.33 -51.22
N PRO A 10 16.30 -12.69 -50.67
CA PRO A 10 15.32 -11.72 -50.24
C PRO A 10 15.83 -10.85 -49.08
N THR A 11 15.29 -9.66 -48.99
CA THR A 11 15.48 -8.79 -47.80
C THR A 11 14.12 -8.41 -47.22
N VAL A 12 14.06 -8.15 -45.92
CA VAL A 12 12.84 -7.68 -45.28
C VAL A 12 13.18 -6.74 -44.12
N GLN A 13 12.35 -5.73 -43.96
CA GLN A 13 12.38 -4.80 -42.82
C GLN A 13 10.96 -4.61 -42.33
N ILE A 14 10.81 -4.45 -41.03
CA ILE A 14 9.56 -4.10 -40.34
C ILE A 14 9.83 -3.05 -39.28
N THR A 15 8.93 -2.09 -39.16
CA THR A 15 8.95 -1.05 -38.12
C THR A 15 7.59 -0.94 -37.48
N ALA A 16 7.55 -0.61 -36.19
CA ALA A 16 6.36 -0.29 -35.43
C ALA A 16 6.41 1.17 -34.99
N THR A 17 5.33 1.92 -35.19
CA THR A 17 5.29 3.33 -34.84
C THR A 17 3.93 3.66 -34.21
N PRO A 18 3.89 4.16 -32.99
CA PRO A 18 4.99 4.24 -32.03
C PRO A 18 5.45 2.85 -31.55
N ASP A 19 6.66 2.74 -31.00
CA ASP A 19 7.22 1.49 -30.48
C ASP A 19 6.93 1.31 -28.96
N SER A 20 6.33 2.32 -28.34
CA SER A 20 5.91 2.33 -26.92
C SER A 20 4.54 2.99 -26.82
N ILE A 21 3.60 2.28 -26.21
CA ILE A 21 2.17 2.67 -26.13
C ILE A 21 1.59 2.31 -24.76
N SER A 22 0.39 2.80 -24.50
CA SER A 22 -0.49 2.27 -23.43
C SER A 22 -1.33 1.11 -23.95
N ALA A 23 -1.80 0.23 -23.07
CA ALA A 23 -2.64 -0.90 -23.46
C ALA A 23 -3.88 -0.45 -24.24
N GLY A 24 -4.08 -0.97 -25.43
CA GLY A 24 -5.19 -0.65 -26.31
C GLY A 24 -4.98 0.53 -27.27
N ASP A 25 -3.83 1.21 -27.20
CA ASP A 25 -3.47 2.22 -28.18
C ASP A 25 -3.10 1.56 -29.54
N GLN A 26 -3.19 2.37 -30.58
CA GLN A 26 -2.90 1.91 -31.95
C GLN A 26 -1.42 2.03 -32.29
N VAL A 27 -0.89 1.01 -32.94
CA VAL A 27 0.46 0.97 -33.52
C VAL A 27 0.34 0.69 -35.01
N VAL A 28 1.10 1.41 -35.80
CA VAL A 28 1.22 1.19 -37.25
C VAL A 28 2.45 0.36 -37.51
N LEU A 29 2.26 -0.87 -37.97
CA LEU A 29 3.32 -1.70 -38.54
C LEU A 29 3.53 -1.31 -39.99
N ASN A 30 4.77 -1.08 -40.39
CA ASN A 30 5.17 -0.79 -41.76
C ASN A 30 6.28 -1.77 -42.15
N TRP A 31 6.14 -2.45 -43.27
CA TRP A 31 7.13 -3.40 -43.75
C TRP A 31 7.39 -3.27 -45.24
N ARG A 32 8.60 -3.67 -45.64
CA ARG A 32 9.04 -3.73 -47.01
C ARG A 32 9.98 -4.91 -47.21
N SER A 33 9.78 -5.64 -48.27
CA SER A 33 10.70 -6.68 -48.73
C SER A 33 11.10 -6.49 -50.16
N THR A 34 12.25 -7.05 -50.56
CA THR A 34 12.73 -7.13 -51.92
C THR A 34 13.05 -8.59 -52.25
N ASP A 35 12.93 -8.98 -53.51
CA ASP A 35 13.23 -10.33 -54.01
C ASP A 35 12.50 -11.46 -53.27
N ALA A 36 11.35 -11.14 -52.66
CA ALA A 36 10.49 -12.07 -51.94
C ALA A 36 9.26 -12.42 -52.80
N THR A 37 8.88 -13.69 -52.78
CA THR A 37 7.66 -14.22 -53.42
C THR A 37 6.51 -14.34 -52.40
N SER A 38 6.83 -14.51 -51.16
CA SER A 38 5.84 -14.53 -50.03
C SER A 38 6.41 -13.88 -48.78
N VAL A 39 5.53 -13.25 -48.03
CA VAL A 39 5.84 -12.60 -46.74
C VAL A 39 4.76 -12.95 -45.72
N ALA A 40 5.16 -13.31 -44.51
CA ALA A 40 4.25 -13.57 -43.42
C ALA A 40 4.71 -12.89 -42.13
N ILE A 41 3.77 -12.40 -41.35
CA ILE A 41 4.01 -11.83 -40.01
C ILE A 41 3.33 -12.73 -38.96
N ASP A 42 4.07 -13.12 -37.96
CA ASP A 42 3.55 -13.93 -36.85
C ASP A 42 2.36 -13.24 -36.17
N GLY A 43 1.30 -14.00 -35.96
CA GLY A 43 0.03 -13.49 -35.39
C GLY A 43 -0.86 -12.71 -36.38
N ILE A 44 -0.39 -12.40 -37.58
CA ILE A 44 -1.14 -11.69 -38.63
C ILE A 44 -1.43 -12.56 -39.84
N GLY A 45 -0.49 -13.48 -40.17
CA GLY A 45 -0.55 -14.34 -41.32
C GLY A 45 0.18 -13.80 -42.57
N GLU A 46 -0.17 -14.32 -43.78
CA GLU A 46 0.42 -13.85 -45.05
C GLU A 46 0.01 -12.41 -45.36
N VAL A 47 0.99 -11.64 -45.82
CA VAL A 47 0.84 -10.23 -46.16
C VAL A 47 1.52 -9.92 -47.49
N PRO A 48 1.16 -8.82 -48.15
CA PRO A 48 1.89 -8.36 -49.37
C PRO A 48 3.37 -8.10 -49.06
N THR A 49 4.21 -8.11 -50.09
CA THR A 49 5.66 -7.86 -49.98
C THR A 49 6.01 -6.47 -49.40
N THR A 50 5.07 -5.54 -49.48
CA THR A 50 5.16 -4.20 -48.87
C THR A 50 3.78 -3.81 -48.34
N GLY A 51 3.72 -3.23 -47.18
CA GLY A 51 2.41 -2.84 -46.60
C GLY A 51 2.49 -2.11 -45.28
N VAL A 52 1.30 -1.73 -44.87
CA VAL A 52 1.05 -1.05 -43.59
C VAL A 52 -0.17 -1.69 -42.90
N LYS A 53 -0.11 -1.94 -41.62
CA LYS A 53 -1.24 -2.47 -40.86
C LYS A 53 -1.28 -1.85 -39.46
N THR A 54 -2.46 -1.42 -39.05
CA THR A 54 -2.68 -0.96 -37.68
C THR A 54 -3.02 -2.17 -36.80
N VAL A 55 -2.40 -2.24 -35.65
CA VAL A 55 -2.61 -3.24 -34.61
C VAL A 55 -2.84 -2.54 -33.25
N THR A 56 -3.52 -3.21 -32.32
CA THR A 56 -3.83 -2.69 -30.98
C THR A 56 -3.42 -3.73 -29.94
N PRO A 57 -2.13 -3.90 -29.66
CA PRO A 57 -1.69 -4.90 -28.70
C PRO A 57 -2.07 -4.49 -27.27
N SER A 58 -2.53 -5.45 -26.49
CA SER A 58 -2.82 -5.28 -25.05
C SER A 58 -1.62 -5.58 -24.15
N GLU A 59 -0.62 -6.25 -24.70
CA GLU A 59 0.62 -6.65 -24.02
C GLU A 59 1.81 -6.38 -24.93
N SER A 60 3.00 -6.23 -24.31
CA SER A 60 4.25 -6.06 -25.08
C SER A 60 4.43 -7.21 -26.05
N THR A 61 4.52 -6.89 -27.33
CA THR A 61 4.43 -7.86 -28.42
C THR A 61 5.58 -7.66 -29.40
N SER A 62 6.18 -8.76 -29.84
CA SER A 62 7.15 -8.78 -30.93
C SER A 62 6.49 -9.26 -32.21
N TYR A 63 6.55 -8.45 -33.24
CA TYR A 63 6.07 -8.79 -34.59
C TYR A 63 7.24 -9.28 -35.41
N HIS A 64 7.34 -10.60 -35.60
CA HIS A 64 8.35 -11.23 -36.42
C HIS A 64 7.83 -11.42 -37.85
N ILE A 65 8.58 -10.96 -38.82
CA ILE A 65 8.25 -11.05 -40.25
C ILE A 65 9.26 -11.95 -40.96
N VAL A 66 8.77 -12.82 -41.78
CA VAL A 66 9.59 -13.73 -42.61
C VAL A 66 9.25 -13.51 -44.08
N ALA A 67 10.25 -13.23 -44.92
CA ALA A 67 10.16 -13.13 -46.37
C ALA A 67 10.85 -14.34 -47.00
N ARG A 68 10.21 -14.96 -47.98
CA ARG A 68 10.72 -16.11 -48.73
C ARG A 68 10.80 -15.75 -50.21
N GLY A 69 11.88 -16.11 -50.83
CA GLY A 69 12.12 -15.92 -52.27
C GLY A 69 12.90 -17.08 -52.85
N GLU A 70 13.14 -17.08 -54.18
CA GLU A 70 13.92 -18.12 -54.86
C GLU A 70 15.38 -18.20 -54.36
N GLY A 71 15.92 -17.06 -53.85
CA GLY A 71 17.28 -16.98 -53.30
C GLY A 71 17.38 -17.31 -51.81
N GLY A 72 16.28 -17.71 -51.12
CA GLY A 72 16.29 -18.08 -49.71
C GLY A 72 15.22 -17.40 -48.85
N THR A 73 15.53 -17.18 -47.59
CA THR A 73 14.64 -16.53 -46.63
C THR A 73 15.37 -15.43 -45.87
N ALA A 74 14.62 -14.38 -45.53
CA ALA A 74 15.09 -13.32 -44.65
C ALA A 74 14.00 -13.04 -43.56
N ASP A 75 14.40 -12.60 -42.40
CA ASP A 75 13.50 -12.25 -41.32
C ASP A 75 13.90 -10.92 -40.62
N ALA A 76 12.94 -10.32 -39.96
CA ALA A 76 13.13 -9.12 -39.14
C ALA A 76 12.08 -9.10 -38.01
N THR A 77 12.33 -8.33 -36.99
CA THR A 77 11.42 -8.21 -35.87
C THR A 77 11.23 -6.74 -35.45
N ALA A 78 10.00 -6.32 -35.25
CA ALA A 78 9.66 -5.06 -34.57
C ALA A 78 9.06 -5.36 -33.22
N HIS A 79 9.54 -4.68 -32.21
CA HIS A 79 9.02 -4.81 -30.81
C HIS A 79 8.16 -3.62 -30.47
N VAL A 80 7.02 -3.88 -29.82
CA VAL A 80 6.12 -2.88 -29.26
C VAL A 80 6.07 -3.09 -27.77
N THR A 81 6.48 -2.08 -27.02
CA THR A 81 6.37 -2.07 -25.56
C THR A 81 5.01 -1.50 -25.16
N VAL A 82 4.21 -2.28 -24.47
CA VAL A 82 2.96 -1.81 -23.86
C VAL A 82 3.24 -1.46 -22.40
N ASN A 83 3.22 -0.17 -22.11
CA ASN A 83 3.32 0.32 -20.73
C ASN A 83 1.98 0.03 -20.03
N ALA A 84 2.06 -0.58 -18.85
CA ALA A 84 0.90 -0.59 -17.96
C ALA A 84 0.45 0.86 -17.74
N PRO A 85 -0.86 1.16 -17.71
CA PRO A 85 -1.33 2.46 -17.27
C PRO A 85 -0.60 2.78 -15.96
N PRO A 86 -0.13 4.03 -15.76
CA PRO A 86 0.38 4.40 -14.46
C PRO A 86 -0.70 3.97 -13.49
N ALA A 87 -0.33 3.11 -12.52
CA ALA A 87 -1.25 2.75 -11.46
C ALA A 87 -1.76 4.08 -10.93
N VAL A 88 -3.01 4.44 -11.27
CA VAL A 88 -3.67 5.56 -10.62
C VAL A 88 -3.58 5.15 -9.18
N ALA A 89 -2.69 5.82 -8.42
CA ALA A 89 -2.75 5.80 -6.98
C ALA A 89 -4.15 6.35 -6.69
N VAL A 90 -5.14 5.46 -6.62
CA VAL A 90 -6.36 5.76 -5.90
C VAL A 90 -5.83 6.22 -4.56
N PRO A 91 -6.10 7.46 -4.13
CA PRO A 91 -5.75 7.83 -2.78
C PRO A 91 -6.46 6.76 -1.95
N SER A 92 -5.66 5.80 -1.46
CA SER A 92 -6.12 4.89 -0.45
C SER A 92 -6.36 5.80 0.73
N ASN A 93 -7.60 6.25 0.87
CA ASN A 93 -8.08 6.88 2.08
C ASN A 93 -8.26 5.78 3.15
N THR A 94 -7.31 4.85 3.16
CA THR A 94 -7.12 3.90 4.25
C THR A 94 -6.39 4.70 5.31
N MET A 95 -7.13 5.03 6.36
CA MET A 95 -6.56 5.55 7.59
C MET A 95 -5.35 4.67 7.93
N SER A 96 -4.26 5.28 8.35
CA SER A 96 -3.14 4.50 8.87
C SER A 96 -3.63 3.66 10.06
N ALA A 97 -2.96 2.55 10.34
CA ALA A 97 -3.33 1.71 11.50
C ALA A 97 -3.38 2.52 12.82
N GLU A 98 -2.55 3.54 12.91
CA GLU A 98 -2.51 4.45 14.08
C GLU A 98 -3.71 5.41 14.12
N GLU A 99 -4.14 5.92 12.96
CA GLU A 99 -5.36 6.75 12.87
C GLU A 99 -6.62 5.94 13.13
N GLU A 100 -6.69 4.71 12.61
CA GLU A 100 -7.79 3.79 12.88
C GLU A 100 -7.85 3.43 14.36
N PHE A 101 -6.70 3.14 14.97
CA PHE A 101 -6.60 2.87 16.40
C PHE A 101 -7.12 4.05 17.23
N LYS A 102 -6.63 5.28 16.97
CA LYS A 102 -7.06 6.50 17.68
C LYS A 102 -8.55 6.84 17.46
N ALA A 103 -9.13 6.42 16.36
CA ALA A 103 -10.56 6.61 16.12
C ALA A 103 -11.44 5.64 16.91
N ASN A 104 -10.90 4.47 17.30
CA ASN A 104 -11.66 3.39 17.93
C ASN A 104 -11.27 3.12 19.38
N VAL A 105 -10.10 3.55 19.85
CA VAL A 105 -9.62 3.36 21.22
C VAL A 105 -9.47 4.72 21.88
N GLN A 106 -10.19 4.94 22.98
CA GLN A 106 -10.29 6.25 23.60
C GLN A 106 -9.64 6.27 24.98
N ASP A 107 -9.01 7.41 25.32
CA ASP A 107 -8.48 7.64 26.64
C ASP A 107 -9.60 7.62 27.71
N ILE A 108 -9.28 7.12 28.88
CA ILE A 108 -10.19 7.18 30.05
C ILE A 108 -9.67 8.15 31.08
N PHE A 109 -10.59 8.75 31.82
CA PHE A 109 -10.29 9.80 32.78
C PHE A 109 -10.61 9.37 34.20
N PHE A 110 -9.89 9.98 35.17
CA PHE A 110 -9.98 9.67 36.58
C PHE A 110 -10.35 10.92 37.38
N ASP A 111 -10.94 10.67 38.54
CA ASP A 111 -11.17 11.72 39.49
C ASP A 111 -9.86 12.17 40.16
N TYR A 112 -9.94 13.30 40.88
CA TYR A 112 -8.79 13.80 41.64
C TYR A 112 -8.32 12.76 42.64
N ASP A 113 -7.02 12.55 42.70
CA ASP A 113 -6.37 11.62 43.62
C ASP A 113 -6.91 10.19 43.61
N SER A 114 -7.49 9.75 42.47
CA SER A 114 -8.05 8.43 42.28
C SER A 114 -7.46 7.71 41.08
N TYR A 115 -7.44 6.39 41.16
CA TYR A 115 -7.17 5.44 40.09
C TYR A 115 -8.32 4.45 39.87
N ASP A 116 -9.47 4.69 40.56
CA ASP A 116 -10.66 3.87 40.35
C ASP A 116 -11.27 4.15 38.98
N VAL A 117 -11.61 3.10 38.25
CA VAL A 117 -12.25 3.22 36.93
C VAL A 117 -13.68 3.70 37.11
N ARG A 118 -13.99 4.87 36.62
CA ARG A 118 -15.31 5.50 36.69
C ARG A 118 -16.35 4.71 35.88
N GLY A 119 -17.62 4.89 36.21
CA GLY A 119 -18.69 4.21 35.48
C GLY A 119 -18.76 4.55 34.00
N ASP A 120 -18.48 5.81 33.61
CA ASP A 120 -18.38 6.24 32.22
C ASP A 120 -17.16 5.61 31.51
N ALA A 121 -16.03 5.51 32.21
CA ALA A 121 -14.82 4.86 31.68
C ALA A 121 -15.01 3.35 31.45
N GLN A 122 -15.88 2.66 32.18
CA GLN A 122 -16.17 1.24 31.97
C GLN A 122 -16.83 0.99 30.62
N ALA A 123 -17.73 1.87 30.17
CA ALA A 123 -18.34 1.76 28.86
C ALA A 123 -17.31 1.97 27.74
N THR A 124 -16.43 2.95 27.89
CA THR A 124 -15.30 3.21 26.98
C THR A 124 -14.39 1.99 26.88
N LEU A 125 -13.94 1.45 28.02
CA LEU A 125 -13.05 0.27 28.05
C LEU A 125 -13.70 -0.98 27.45
N SER A 126 -15.03 -1.14 27.59
CA SER A 126 -15.74 -2.25 26.94
C SER A 126 -15.75 -2.12 25.42
N HIS A 127 -15.92 -0.90 24.91
CA HIS A 127 -15.81 -0.60 23.47
C HIS A 127 -14.38 -0.85 22.96
N ASP A 128 -13.38 -0.33 23.68
CA ASP A 128 -11.97 -0.49 23.34
C ASP A 128 -11.55 -1.98 23.35
N ALA A 129 -12.03 -2.75 24.32
CA ALA A 129 -11.80 -4.19 24.38
C ALA A 129 -12.40 -4.92 23.17
N SER A 130 -13.59 -4.52 22.73
CA SER A 130 -14.22 -5.10 21.53
C SER A 130 -13.41 -4.83 20.26
N TYR A 131 -12.89 -3.61 20.10
CA TYR A 131 -11.98 -3.28 19.01
C TYR A 131 -10.70 -4.12 19.08
N LEU A 132 -10.06 -4.20 20.26
CA LEU A 132 -8.84 -4.97 20.46
C LEU A 132 -9.04 -6.48 20.27
N ALA A 133 -10.24 -7.00 20.52
CA ALA A 133 -10.59 -8.40 20.28
C ALA A 133 -10.64 -8.72 18.78
N SER A 134 -11.18 -7.79 17.97
CA SER A 134 -11.20 -7.95 16.50
C SER A 134 -9.82 -7.71 15.84
N HIS A 135 -8.89 -7.04 16.54
CA HIS A 135 -7.53 -6.74 16.09
C HIS A 135 -6.48 -7.44 16.98
N SER A 136 -6.49 -8.76 16.98
CA SER A 136 -5.68 -9.60 17.90
C SER A 136 -4.16 -9.44 17.76
N ASN A 137 -3.68 -8.92 16.62
CA ASN A 137 -2.27 -8.64 16.34
C ASN A 137 -1.77 -7.33 16.97
N ILE A 138 -2.66 -6.42 17.39
CA ILE A 138 -2.27 -5.14 17.98
C ILE A 138 -1.86 -5.36 19.43
N LYS A 139 -0.64 -4.93 19.77
CA LYS A 139 -0.17 -4.76 21.14
C LYS A 139 -0.26 -3.29 21.50
N ILE A 140 -0.55 -2.99 22.77
CA ILE A 140 -0.78 -1.63 23.23
C ILE A 140 0.08 -1.26 24.44
N VAL A 141 0.37 0.02 24.54
CA VAL A 141 0.91 0.64 25.74
C VAL A 141 -0.19 1.50 26.38
N ILE A 142 -0.38 1.34 27.67
CA ILE A 142 -1.23 2.21 28.48
C ILE A 142 -0.32 3.16 29.27
N GLY A 143 -0.39 4.45 28.95
CA GLY A 143 0.28 5.51 29.69
C GLY A 143 -0.61 6.06 30.79
N GLY A 144 -0.11 6.10 32.04
CA GLY A 144 -0.82 6.73 33.15
C GLY A 144 -0.30 8.15 33.39
N TYR A 145 -1.22 9.11 33.47
CA TYR A 145 -0.94 10.54 33.56
C TYR A 145 -1.64 11.15 34.76
N CYS A 146 -1.06 12.22 35.29
CA CYS A 146 -1.56 12.98 36.41
C CYS A 146 -1.57 14.49 36.13
N ASP A 147 -2.34 15.25 36.87
CA ASP A 147 -2.22 16.70 36.88
C ASP A 147 -0.95 17.15 37.63
N GLU A 148 -0.63 18.42 37.57
CA GLU A 148 0.63 19.00 38.05
C GLU A 148 0.78 18.99 39.60
N ARG A 149 -0.27 18.75 40.37
CA ARG A 149 -0.29 18.83 41.81
C ARG A 149 0.38 17.62 42.49
N GLY A 150 1.11 17.84 43.55
CA GLY A 150 1.82 16.79 44.29
C GLY A 150 3.28 16.61 43.84
N SER A 151 4.02 15.71 44.49
CA SER A 151 5.41 15.41 44.15
C SER A 151 5.52 14.54 42.88
N ASP A 152 6.69 14.48 42.29
CA ASP A 152 6.97 13.67 41.08
C ASP A 152 6.81 12.17 41.39
N GLU A 153 7.36 11.74 42.54
CA GLU A 153 7.29 10.34 43.00
C GLU A 153 5.85 9.89 43.23
N TYR A 154 5.05 10.76 43.89
CA TYR A 154 3.66 10.51 44.12
C TYR A 154 2.88 10.35 42.79
N ASN A 155 3.05 11.30 41.87
CA ASN A 155 2.37 11.27 40.59
C ASN A 155 2.83 10.10 39.71
N LEU A 156 4.11 9.71 39.80
CA LEU A 156 4.60 8.53 39.12
C LEU A 156 3.90 7.26 39.61
N ALA A 157 3.73 7.11 40.93
CA ALA A 157 3.01 5.99 41.53
C ALA A 157 1.51 6.02 41.18
N LEU A 158 0.86 7.20 41.24
CA LEU A 158 -0.54 7.37 40.90
C LEU A 158 -0.80 7.07 39.41
N GLY A 159 0.07 7.55 38.52
CA GLY A 159 0.01 7.25 37.09
C GLY A 159 0.15 5.75 36.81
N GLN A 160 1.08 5.06 37.53
CA GLN A 160 1.23 3.61 37.42
C GLN A 160 -0.06 2.88 37.87
N ASN A 161 -0.69 3.31 38.95
CA ASN A 161 -1.95 2.72 39.42
C ASN A 161 -3.09 2.93 38.41
N ARG A 162 -3.23 4.12 37.82
CA ARG A 162 -4.21 4.41 36.73
C ARG A 162 -4.04 3.52 35.54
N ALA A 163 -2.81 3.40 35.03
CA ALA A 163 -2.51 2.52 33.88
C ALA A 163 -2.79 1.04 34.21
N THR A 164 -2.49 0.62 35.46
CA THR A 164 -2.75 -0.75 35.90
C THR A 164 -4.25 -1.02 36.08
N SER A 165 -5.03 -0.07 36.58
CA SER A 165 -6.49 -0.19 36.68
C SER A 165 -7.13 -0.31 35.28
N ALA A 166 -6.70 0.52 34.31
CA ALA A 166 -7.15 0.42 32.94
C ALA A 166 -6.79 -0.94 32.31
N LYS A 167 -5.55 -1.41 32.51
CA LYS A 167 -5.13 -2.76 32.08
C LYS A 167 -6.01 -3.85 32.67
N SER A 168 -6.25 -3.79 33.98
CA SER A 168 -7.06 -4.81 34.67
C SER A 168 -8.48 -4.86 34.11
N ALA A 169 -9.07 -3.71 33.82
CA ALA A 169 -10.40 -3.63 33.21
C ALA A 169 -10.43 -4.22 31.80
N LEU A 170 -9.45 -3.91 30.93
CA LEU A 170 -9.34 -4.50 29.59
C LEU A 170 -9.12 -6.03 29.65
N VAL A 171 -8.30 -6.51 30.58
CA VAL A 171 -8.08 -7.95 30.77
C VAL A 171 -9.38 -8.64 31.22
N THR A 172 -10.12 -8.03 32.12
CA THR A 172 -11.44 -8.53 32.56
C THR A 172 -12.43 -8.55 31.39
N ALA A 173 -12.33 -7.61 30.47
CA ALA A 173 -13.13 -7.55 29.25
C ALA A 173 -12.62 -8.49 28.11
N GLY A 174 -11.56 -9.29 28.38
CA GLY A 174 -11.11 -10.35 27.48
C GLY A 174 -9.86 -10.05 26.64
N VAL A 175 -9.21 -8.90 26.84
CA VAL A 175 -7.94 -8.61 26.16
C VAL A 175 -6.80 -9.35 26.85
N ALA A 176 -5.96 -10.08 26.10
CA ALA A 176 -4.84 -10.83 26.65
C ALA A 176 -3.80 -9.93 27.33
N ALA A 177 -3.41 -10.29 28.56
CA ALA A 177 -2.55 -9.44 29.40
C ALA A 177 -1.14 -9.20 28.84
N ASP A 178 -0.63 -10.12 28.05
CA ASP A 178 0.67 -10.07 27.36
C ASP A 178 0.69 -9.09 26.16
N ARG A 179 -0.48 -8.65 25.72
CA ARG A 179 -0.65 -7.62 24.70
C ARG A 179 -0.62 -6.19 25.29
N ILE A 180 -0.60 -6.05 26.62
CA ILE A 180 -0.76 -4.77 27.27
C ILE A 180 0.45 -4.46 28.15
N ARG A 181 1.22 -3.47 27.74
CA ARG A 181 2.31 -2.89 28.53
C ARG A 181 1.81 -1.61 29.24
N VAL A 182 2.25 -1.35 30.46
CA VAL A 182 1.92 -0.14 31.19
C VAL A 182 3.16 0.71 31.44
N ILE A 183 3.00 2.02 31.36
CA ILE A 183 4.03 3.01 31.66
C ILE A 183 3.40 4.15 32.45
N SER A 184 4.03 4.61 33.52
CA SER A 184 3.65 5.84 34.15
C SER A 184 4.47 7.01 33.59
N TYR A 185 3.79 8.07 33.26
CA TYR A 185 4.36 9.37 32.96
C TYR A 185 4.18 10.37 34.09
N GLY A 186 3.41 10.01 35.11
CA GLY A 186 3.12 10.91 36.22
C GLY A 186 2.59 12.26 35.70
N LYS A 187 3.19 13.34 36.13
CA LYS A 187 2.87 14.70 35.65
C LYS A 187 3.84 15.25 34.61
N GLU A 188 4.81 14.47 34.15
CA GLU A 188 5.89 14.94 33.26
C GLU A 188 5.47 15.16 31.81
N LYS A 189 4.33 14.54 31.37
CA LYS A 189 3.79 14.70 30.03
C LYS A 189 2.36 15.22 30.07
N PRO A 190 2.17 16.49 30.43
CA PRO A 190 0.83 17.07 30.48
C PRO A 190 0.24 17.18 29.07
N PHE A 191 -1.06 16.89 28.96
CA PHE A 191 -1.85 17.19 27.76
C PHE A 191 -2.20 18.67 27.68
N CYS A 192 -2.46 19.24 28.83
CA CYS A 192 -2.84 20.62 29.02
C CYS A 192 -1.97 21.21 30.16
N SER A 193 -1.50 22.45 30.02
CA SER A 193 -0.53 23.10 30.94
C SER A 193 -1.15 24.26 31.74
N GLU A 194 -2.44 24.52 31.62
CA GLU A 194 -3.11 25.56 32.41
C GLU A 194 -3.45 25.05 33.82
N SER A 195 -3.25 25.89 34.81
CA SER A 195 -3.60 25.59 36.23
C SER A 195 -5.09 25.79 36.47
N THR A 196 -5.95 25.03 35.77
CA THR A 196 -7.41 25.05 35.91
C THR A 196 -7.96 23.64 36.06
N GLU A 197 -9.12 23.49 36.72
CA GLU A 197 -9.74 22.17 36.87
C GLU A 197 -10.07 21.50 35.55
N ALA A 198 -10.47 22.27 34.55
CA ALA A 198 -10.73 21.76 33.20
C ALA A 198 -9.48 21.14 32.56
N CYS A 199 -8.32 21.77 32.77
CA CYS A 199 -7.04 21.27 32.27
C CYS A 199 -6.56 20.08 33.12
N TRP A 200 -6.64 20.16 34.44
CA TRP A 200 -6.28 19.06 35.33
C TRP A 200 -7.08 17.79 35.06
N GLN A 201 -8.39 17.93 34.77
CA GLN A 201 -9.23 16.78 34.38
C GLN A 201 -8.75 16.08 33.12
N GLN A 202 -8.24 16.81 32.14
CA GLN A 202 -7.68 16.23 30.92
C GLN A 202 -6.34 15.51 31.17
N ASN A 203 -5.59 15.96 32.17
CA ASN A 203 -4.31 15.33 32.55
C ASN A 203 -4.50 14.05 33.37
N ARG A 204 -5.58 13.93 34.16
CA ARG A 204 -5.89 12.74 34.95
C ARG A 204 -6.47 11.63 34.08
N ARG A 205 -5.62 10.94 33.32
CA ARG A 205 -6.07 9.96 32.34
C ARG A 205 -5.17 8.71 32.25
N ALA A 206 -5.72 7.67 31.67
CA ALA A 206 -4.94 6.62 31.04
C ALA A 206 -5.10 6.74 29.52
N GLY A 207 -4.00 6.93 28.84
CA GLY A 207 -3.94 7.06 27.38
C GLY A 207 -3.45 5.79 26.72
N PHE A 208 -3.94 5.49 25.52
CA PHE A 208 -3.65 4.27 24.80
C PHE A 208 -2.86 4.55 23.52
N SER A 209 -1.88 3.71 23.22
CA SER A 209 -1.12 3.76 21.97
C SER A 209 -0.72 2.35 21.51
N ILE A 210 -0.47 2.20 20.24
CA ILE A 210 0.09 0.95 19.70
C ILE A 210 1.53 0.80 20.21
N ASP A 211 1.89 -0.41 20.67
CA ASP A 211 3.26 -0.77 21.06
C ASP A 211 4.05 -1.13 19.80
N GLN A 212 5.05 -0.30 19.47
CA GLN A 212 5.90 -0.44 18.28
C GLN A 212 7.10 -1.33 18.56
#